data_51764bf6a09c5644e9a20138a7d128bf
#
_entry.id   51764bf6a09c5644e9a20138a7d128bf
#
_cell.length_a   1.000
_cell.length_b   1.000
_cell.length_c   1.000
_cell.angle_alpha   90.00
_cell.angle_beta   90.00
_cell.angle_gamma   90.00
#
_symmetry.space_group_name_H-M   'P 1'
#
loop_
_entity.id
_entity.type
_entity.pdbx_description
1 polymer ?
#
loop_
_entity_poly.entity_id
_entity_poly.type
_entity_poly.pdbx_seq_one_letter_code
_entity_poly.pdbx_strand_id
1 'polypeptide(L)'
;MNQRGFATLEVILMVVVIGILASIAVPRFTSVTTAANTAKIQSDLSTIDTAISIYYMEKGTYPTDLSQLSEYLRDIDNVKPPTGNAYIDGTSTKITATTYAITADTNGKEPRATLDGHKSGEFTNKTKAQGT
;
A
#
# COMPACT_ATOMS: atom_id res chain seq x y z
N MET A 1 -51.30 29.12 1.06
CA MET A 1 -50.30 28.09 0.87
C MET A 1 -48.95 28.65 1.21
N ASN A 2 -48.27 28.02 2.13
CA ASN A 2 -46.94 28.46 2.56
C ASN A 2 -45.87 28.01 1.56
N GLN A 3 -45.36 28.88 0.73
CA GLN A 3 -44.21 28.63 -0.15
C GLN A 3 -42.95 28.20 0.66
N ARG A 4 -42.86 28.58 1.91
CA ARG A 4 -41.78 28.18 2.84
C ARG A 4 -41.79 26.70 3.16
N GLY A 5 -42.97 26.06 3.23
CA GLY A 5 -43.09 24.60 3.43
C GLY A 5 -42.60 23.79 2.22
N PHE A 6 -42.86 24.28 1.00
CA PHE A 6 -42.37 23.67 -0.23
C PHE A 6 -40.83 23.75 -0.36
N ALA A 7 -40.24 24.91 -0.04
CA ALA A 7 -38.80 25.12 -0.08
C ALA A 7 -38.07 24.22 0.92
N THR A 8 -38.62 24.02 2.12
CA THR A 8 -38.07 23.10 3.13
C THR A 8 -38.13 21.64 2.67
N LEU A 9 -39.25 21.23 2.08
CA LEU A 9 -39.40 19.88 1.52
C LEU A 9 -38.43 19.62 0.39
N GLU A 10 -38.23 20.59 -0.50
CA GLU A 10 -37.28 20.51 -1.62
C GLU A 10 -35.84 20.33 -1.12
N VAL A 11 -35.41 21.09 -0.10
CA VAL A 11 -34.07 20.97 0.50
C VAL A 11 -33.90 19.59 1.16
N ILE A 12 -34.88 19.09 1.90
CA ILE A 12 -34.85 17.77 2.53
C ILE A 12 -34.71 16.68 1.45
N LEU A 13 -35.46 16.80 0.36
CA LEU A 13 -35.38 15.87 -0.77
C LEU A 13 -33.98 15.85 -1.39
N MET A 14 -33.35 17.01 -1.59
CA MET A 14 -31.99 17.14 -2.10
C MET A 14 -30.98 16.44 -1.18
N VAL A 15 -31.08 16.64 0.12
CA VAL A 15 -30.20 15.99 1.13
C VAL A 15 -30.34 14.48 1.10
N VAL A 16 -31.57 13.97 0.98
CA VAL A 16 -31.84 12.53 0.86
C VAL A 16 -31.18 11.94 -0.39
N VAL A 17 -31.33 12.60 -1.54
CA VAL A 17 -30.72 12.15 -2.80
C VAL A 17 -29.19 12.16 -2.71
N ILE A 18 -28.60 13.23 -2.15
CA ILE A 18 -27.15 13.30 -1.92
C ILE A 18 -26.69 12.18 -0.98
N GLY A 19 -27.43 11.88 0.07
CA GLY A 19 -27.11 10.79 1.01
C GLY A 19 -27.11 9.41 0.33
N ILE A 20 -28.06 9.15 -0.52
CA ILE A 20 -28.14 7.89 -1.29
C ILE A 20 -26.94 7.78 -2.24
N LEU A 21 -26.63 8.82 -2.99
CA LEU A 21 -25.50 8.82 -3.92
C LEU A 21 -24.16 8.70 -3.18
N ALA A 22 -24.01 9.38 -2.05
CA ALA A 22 -22.82 9.29 -1.21
C ALA A 22 -22.58 7.86 -0.68
N SER A 23 -23.66 7.16 -0.29
CA SER A 23 -23.56 5.78 0.23
C SER A 23 -23.03 4.77 -0.79
N ILE A 24 -23.26 5.04 -2.08
CA ILE A 24 -22.76 4.19 -3.18
C ILE A 24 -21.29 4.53 -3.50
N ALA A 25 -20.90 5.78 -3.38
CA ALA A 25 -19.56 6.25 -3.76
C ALA A 25 -18.46 5.83 -2.76
N VAL A 26 -18.74 5.90 -1.47
CA VAL A 26 -17.74 5.61 -0.41
C VAL A 26 -17.07 4.23 -0.55
N PRO A 27 -17.77 3.10 -0.76
CA PRO A 27 -17.12 1.79 -0.90
C PRO A 27 -16.16 1.70 -2.08
N ARG A 28 -16.45 2.40 -3.18
CA ARG A 28 -15.60 2.40 -4.38
C ARG A 28 -14.29 3.16 -4.14
N PHE A 29 -14.35 4.28 -3.43
CA PHE A 29 -13.14 5.04 -3.08
C PHE A 29 -12.20 4.22 -2.19
N THR A 30 -12.71 3.46 -1.24
CA THR A 30 -11.91 2.61 -0.37
C THR A 30 -11.14 1.55 -1.17
N SER A 31 -11.79 0.89 -2.13
CA SER A 31 -11.14 -0.13 -2.96
C SER A 31 -10.06 0.46 -3.88
N VAL A 32 -10.30 1.63 -4.44
CA VAL A 32 -9.32 2.35 -5.27
C VAL A 32 -8.09 2.76 -4.44
N THR A 33 -8.30 3.29 -3.25
CA THR A 33 -7.21 3.66 -2.34
C THR A 33 -6.39 2.44 -1.93
N THR A 34 -7.03 1.31 -1.61
CA THR A 34 -6.36 0.05 -1.29
C THR A 34 -5.51 -0.45 -2.46
N ALA A 35 -6.03 -0.37 -3.69
CA ALA A 35 -5.29 -0.74 -4.89
C ALA A 35 -4.08 0.19 -5.14
N ALA A 36 -4.24 1.49 -4.95
CA ALA A 36 -3.17 2.47 -5.09
C ALA A 36 -2.07 2.25 -4.05
N ASN A 37 -2.43 2.00 -2.79
CA ASN A 37 -1.49 1.64 -1.73
C ASN A 37 -0.71 0.37 -2.06
N THR A 38 -1.40 -0.64 -2.57
CA THR A 38 -0.79 -1.91 -3.01
C THR A 38 0.27 -1.68 -4.08
N ALA A 39 -0.07 -0.93 -5.12
CA ALA A 39 0.84 -0.61 -6.21
C ALA A 39 2.06 0.20 -5.73
N LYS A 40 1.84 1.17 -4.83
CA LYS A 40 2.93 1.95 -4.24
C LYS A 40 3.89 1.06 -3.45
N ILE A 41 3.37 0.23 -2.55
CA ILE A 41 4.18 -0.69 -1.73
C ILE A 41 4.97 -1.64 -2.62
N GLN A 42 4.34 -2.23 -3.62
CA GLN A 42 4.98 -3.13 -4.58
C GLN A 42 6.14 -2.44 -5.31
N SER A 43 5.94 -1.21 -5.76
CA SER A 43 6.98 -0.40 -6.41
C SER A 43 8.12 -0.06 -5.48
N ASP A 44 7.82 0.40 -4.27
CA ASP A 44 8.83 0.76 -3.26
C ASP A 44 9.69 -0.46 -2.88
N LEU A 45 9.06 -1.60 -2.60
CA LEU A 45 9.77 -2.84 -2.27
C LEU A 45 10.65 -3.34 -3.42
N SER A 46 10.19 -3.26 -4.67
CA SER A 46 10.98 -3.63 -5.85
C SER A 46 12.18 -2.70 -6.04
N THR A 47 12.02 -1.42 -5.75
CA THR A 47 13.10 -0.43 -5.83
C THR A 47 14.15 -0.71 -4.75
N ILE A 48 13.72 -1.00 -3.53
CA ILE A 48 14.64 -1.35 -2.42
C ILE A 48 15.36 -2.67 -2.72
N ASP A 49 14.67 -3.69 -3.25
CA ASP A 49 15.29 -4.95 -3.67
C ASP A 49 16.39 -4.74 -4.73
N THR A 50 16.14 -3.84 -5.68
CA THR A 50 17.14 -3.47 -6.69
C THR A 50 18.36 -2.83 -6.05
N ALA A 51 18.17 -1.92 -5.09
CA ALA A 51 19.26 -1.28 -4.38
C ALA A 51 20.06 -2.28 -3.51
N ILE A 52 19.40 -3.27 -2.90
CA ILE A 52 20.07 -4.38 -2.19
C ILE A 52 21.00 -5.15 -3.13
N SER A 53 20.53 -5.45 -4.34
CA SER A 53 21.33 -6.16 -5.35
C SER A 53 22.53 -5.35 -5.82
N ILE A 54 22.35 -4.04 -6.06
CA ILE A 54 23.45 -3.14 -6.45
C ILE A 54 24.48 -3.04 -5.31
N TYR A 55 24.02 -2.86 -4.07
CA TYR A 55 24.89 -2.82 -2.89
C TYR A 55 25.76 -4.09 -2.80
N TYR A 56 25.14 -5.26 -2.99
CA TYR A 56 25.86 -6.53 -2.96
C TYR A 56 26.91 -6.63 -4.08
N MET A 57 26.57 -6.20 -5.28
CA MET A 57 27.50 -6.20 -6.42
C MET A 57 28.74 -5.33 -6.14
N GLU A 58 28.56 -4.21 -5.44
CA GLU A 58 29.65 -3.26 -5.21
C GLU A 58 30.45 -3.59 -3.93
N LYS A 59 29.77 -3.99 -2.85
CA LYS A 59 30.40 -4.23 -1.55
C LYS A 59 30.75 -5.70 -1.29
N GLY A 60 30.17 -6.65 -2.04
CA GLY A 60 30.36 -8.08 -1.84
C GLY A 60 29.65 -8.65 -0.60
N THR A 61 28.90 -7.83 0.10
CA THR A 61 28.11 -8.20 1.30
C THR A 61 26.71 -7.62 1.20
N TYR A 62 25.74 -8.24 1.87
CA TYR A 62 24.37 -7.73 1.89
C TYR A 62 24.18 -6.62 2.93
N PRO A 63 23.35 -5.61 2.65
CA PRO A 63 22.98 -4.61 3.63
C PRO A 63 22.10 -5.22 4.73
N THR A 64 22.27 -4.76 5.94
CA THR A 64 21.45 -5.17 7.10
C THR A 64 20.42 -4.11 7.49
N ASP A 65 20.60 -2.90 6.99
CA ASP A 65 19.75 -1.76 7.31
C ASP A 65 19.51 -0.88 6.08
N LEU A 66 18.34 -0.24 6.02
CA LEU A 66 17.98 0.64 4.91
C LEU A 66 18.91 1.85 4.78
N SER A 67 19.46 2.35 5.88
CA SER A 67 20.38 3.50 5.87
C SER A 67 21.64 3.25 5.03
N GLN A 68 22.07 1.99 4.92
CA GLN A 68 23.21 1.60 4.08
C GLN A 68 22.93 1.75 2.59
N LEU A 69 21.65 1.83 2.20
CA LEU A 69 21.22 2.03 0.82
C LEU A 69 21.10 3.49 0.41
N SER A 70 21.47 4.44 1.28
CA SER A 70 21.35 5.89 1.02
C SER A 70 22.14 6.37 -0.19
N GLU A 71 23.24 5.71 -0.54
CA GLU A 71 24.05 6.01 -1.72
C GLU A 71 23.39 5.53 -3.03
N TYR A 72 22.53 4.51 -2.93
CA TYR A 72 21.88 3.83 -4.08
C TYR A 72 20.43 4.27 -4.30
N LEU A 73 19.80 4.79 -3.24
CA LEU A 73 18.44 5.29 -3.26
C LEU A 73 18.39 6.71 -2.74
N ARG A 74 18.11 7.65 -3.66
CA ARG A 74 17.91 9.04 -3.26
C ARG A 74 16.69 9.12 -2.33
N ASP A 75 16.86 9.82 -1.21
CA ASP A 75 15.79 10.07 -0.23
C ASP A 75 15.21 8.81 0.44
N ILE A 76 16.01 7.77 0.64
CA ILE A 76 15.56 6.52 1.29
C ILE A 76 14.88 6.78 2.65
N ASP A 77 15.31 7.79 3.38
CA ASP A 77 14.75 8.17 4.68
C ASP A 77 13.30 8.72 4.55
N ASN A 78 12.93 9.20 3.38
CA ASN A 78 11.60 9.70 3.06
C ASN A 78 10.70 8.65 2.40
N VAL A 79 11.24 7.50 2.02
CA VAL A 79 10.45 6.39 1.47
C VAL A 79 9.68 5.72 2.59
N LYS A 80 8.41 6.10 2.73
CA LYS A 80 7.52 5.59 3.77
C LYS A 80 6.34 4.83 3.14
N PRO A 81 5.91 3.73 3.79
CA PRO A 81 4.72 3.04 3.34
C PRO A 81 3.49 3.94 3.47
N PRO A 82 2.49 3.74 2.61
CA PRO A 82 1.22 4.43 2.71
C PRO A 82 0.46 3.98 3.96
N THR A 83 -0.41 4.84 4.46
CA THR A 83 -1.33 4.51 5.55
C THR A 83 -2.63 3.92 5.01
N GLY A 84 -3.26 3.05 5.79
CA GLY A 84 -4.53 2.42 5.43
C GLY A 84 -4.36 0.96 5.01
N ASN A 85 -5.23 0.50 4.11
CA ASN A 85 -5.23 -0.87 3.65
C ASN A 85 -4.45 -1.04 2.35
N ALA A 86 -3.85 -2.23 2.18
CA ALA A 86 -3.32 -2.72 0.91
C ALA A 86 -3.77 -4.18 0.70
N TYR A 87 -3.71 -4.66 -0.52
CA TYR A 87 -3.99 -6.06 -0.81
C TYR A 87 -2.73 -6.90 -0.58
N ILE A 88 -2.86 -7.92 0.26
CA ILE A 88 -1.85 -8.95 0.48
C ILE A 88 -2.48 -10.29 0.09
N ASP A 89 -1.95 -10.95 -0.93
CA ASP A 89 -2.46 -12.21 -1.48
C ASP A 89 -3.98 -12.20 -1.70
N GLY A 90 -4.50 -11.10 -2.26
CA GLY A 90 -5.93 -10.93 -2.56
C GLY A 90 -6.80 -10.44 -1.41
N THR A 91 -6.26 -10.32 -0.20
CA THR A 91 -7.00 -9.88 0.99
C THR A 91 -6.66 -8.43 1.34
N SER A 92 -7.69 -7.60 1.54
CA SER A 92 -7.51 -6.22 2.01
C SER A 92 -7.07 -6.24 3.48
N THR A 93 -5.82 -5.88 3.73
CA THR A 93 -5.19 -5.93 5.05
C THR A 93 -4.69 -4.54 5.44
N LYS A 94 -4.88 -4.17 6.69
CA LYS A 94 -4.39 -2.90 7.22
C LYS A 94 -2.87 -2.95 7.38
N ILE A 95 -2.18 -1.96 6.82
CA ILE A 95 -0.74 -1.78 7.00
C ILE A 95 -0.48 -1.19 8.37
N THR A 96 0.38 -1.82 9.14
CA THR A 96 0.75 -1.42 10.51
C THR A 96 2.15 -0.86 10.61
N ALA A 97 3.08 -1.33 9.76
CA ALA A 97 4.45 -0.83 9.74
C ALA A 97 4.52 0.60 9.19
N THR A 98 5.34 1.41 9.81
CA THR A 98 5.62 2.80 9.43
C THR A 98 6.89 2.95 8.60
N THR A 99 7.66 1.86 8.46
CA THR A 99 8.92 1.80 7.71
C THR A 99 9.04 0.47 6.99
N TYR A 100 9.75 0.47 5.87
CA TYR A 100 10.19 -0.76 5.22
C TYR A 100 11.33 -1.40 6.02
N ALA A 101 11.55 -2.70 5.83
CA ALA A 101 12.61 -3.44 6.47
C ALA A 101 13.37 -4.31 5.47
N ILE A 102 14.59 -4.67 5.80
CA ILE A 102 15.37 -5.69 5.10
C ILE A 102 15.33 -6.95 5.94
N THR A 103 14.78 -8.01 5.40
CA THR A 103 14.65 -9.30 6.11
C THR A 103 15.51 -10.34 5.41
N ALA A 104 16.44 -10.95 6.17
CA ALA A 104 17.19 -12.10 5.70
C ALA A 104 16.25 -13.30 5.55
N ASP A 105 16.43 -14.06 4.47
CA ASP A 105 15.67 -15.30 4.31
C ASP A 105 16.26 -16.37 5.24
N THR A 106 15.39 -17.10 5.93
CA THR A 106 15.75 -18.21 6.84
C THR A 106 16.50 -19.34 6.17
N ASN A 107 16.52 -19.40 4.85
CA ASN A 107 17.18 -20.44 4.05
C ASN A 107 18.52 -19.99 3.45
N GLY A 108 19.13 -18.89 3.95
CA GLY A 108 20.40 -18.39 3.44
C GLY A 108 20.33 -17.77 2.04
N LYS A 109 19.13 -17.47 1.57
CA LYS A 109 18.90 -16.71 0.34
C LYS A 109 19.11 -15.21 0.58
N GLU A 110 19.21 -14.50 -0.52
CA GLU A 110 19.37 -13.04 -0.53
C GLU A 110 18.32 -12.34 0.35
N PRO A 111 18.73 -11.39 1.19
CA PRO A 111 17.80 -10.60 1.96
C PRO A 111 16.89 -9.79 1.01
N ARG A 112 15.66 -9.60 1.41
CA ARG A 112 14.64 -8.91 0.62
C ARG A 112 14.04 -7.76 1.41
N ALA A 113 13.63 -6.74 0.67
CA ALA A 113 12.77 -5.70 1.22
C ALA A 113 11.41 -6.27 1.63
N THR A 114 10.93 -5.90 2.80
CA THR A 114 9.63 -6.34 3.34
C THR A 114 8.87 -5.19 3.98
N LEU A 115 7.55 -5.34 4.02
CA LEU A 115 6.64 -4.51 4.81
C LEU A 115 5.68 -5.43 5.55
N ASP A 116 5.55 -5.25 6.87
CA ASP A 116 4.77 -6.15 7.73
C ASP A 116 5.12 -7.65 7.53
N GLY A 117 6.39 -7.94 7.17
CA GLY A 117 6.88 -9.30 6.91
C GLY A 117 6.60 -9.83 5.50
N HIS A 118 5.94 -9.05 4.64
CA HIS A 118 5.57 -9.45 3.27
C HIS A 118 6.52 -8.85 2.23
N LYS A 119 6.85 -9.63 1.21
CA LYS A 119 7.70 -9.25 0.07
C LYS A 119 6.87 -8.59 -1.04
N SER A 120 7.53 -7.92 -1.99
CA SER A 120 6.88 -7.24 -3.12
C SER A 120 5.84 -8.09 -3.86
N GLY A 121 6.12 -9.36 -4.14
CA GLY A 121 5.23 -10.25 -4.88
C GLY A 121 3.96 -10.68 -4.14
N GLU A 122 3.89 -10.47 -2.82
CA GLU A 122 2.71 -10.79 -2.01
C GLU A 122 1.69 -9.62 -1.99
N PHE A 123 2.14 -8.41 -2.33
CA PHE A 123 1.26 -7.25 -2.46
C PHE A 123 0.52 -7.29 -3.81
N THR A 124 -0.59 -8.00 -3.85
CA THR A 124 -1.40 -8.19 -5.04
C THR A 124 -2.87 -8.36 -4.67
N ASN A 125 -3.76 -7.92 -5.56
CA ASN A 125 -5.20 -8.14 -5.45
C ASN A 125 -5.64 -9.55 -5.91
N LYS A 126 -4.68 -10.36 -6.40
CA LYS A 126 -4.94 -11.74 -6.81
C LYS A 126 -4.61 -12.68 -5.66
N THR A 127 -5.52 -13.59 -5.36
CA THR A 127 -5.23 -14.69 -4.44
C THR A 127 -4.13 -15.55 -5.05
N LYS A 128 -3.11 -15.87 -4.25
CA LYS A 128 -2.07 -16.79 -4.67
C LYS A 128 -2.73 -18.11 -5.04
N ALA A 129 -2.65 -18.51 -6.30
CA ALA A 129 -3.10 -19.83 -6.71
C ALA A 129 -2.35 -20.86 -5.85
N GLN A 130 -3.09 -21.67 -5.09
CA GLN A 130 -2.51 -22.79 -4.37
C GLN A 130 -1.83 -23.66 -5.43
N GLY A 131 -0.49 -23.65 -5.43
CA GLY A 131 0.26 -24.56 -6.26
C GLY A 131 -0.10 -25.99 -5.88
N THR A 132 -0.61 -26.70 -6.84
CA THR A 132 -0.78 -28.15 -6.76
C THR A 132 0.58 -28.81 -6.60
#